data_ea3c23eefb01cb832616f7d8523d8b0f
#
_entry.id   ea3c23eefb01cb832616f7d8523d8b0f
#
_cell.length_a   1.000
_cell.length_b   1.000
_cell.length_c   1.000
_cell.angle_alpha   90.00
_cell.angle_beta   90.00
_cell.angle_gamma   90.00
#
_symmetry.space_group_name_H-M   'P 1'
#
loop_
_entity.id
_entity.type
_entity.pdbx_description
1 polymer ?
#
loop_
_entity_poly.entity_id
_entity_poly.type
_entity_poly.pdbx_seq_one_letter_code
_entity_poly.pdbx_strand_id
1 'polypeptide(L)'
;MTGAILIMAGGTGGHVFPALAVARCLRLADREVVWLGTRRGIEARLVPAEGLRIEWLDVEGLRGRGPARWLVAPFKLARALWQAVMVLRRLRPAAVLGCGGFASGPGGLAAWLTRTPLVIHEQNAVAGMTNRDRKSTRLNSSHRL
;
A
#
# COMPACT_ATOMS: atom_id res chain seq x y z
N MET A 1 8.56 -15.18 -13.09
CA MET A 1 8.10 -13.79 -12.91
C MET A 1 9.24 -12.99 -12.31
N THR A 2 9.90 -12.23 -13.14
CA THR A 2 11.09 -11.45 -12.81
C THR A 2 10.67 -10.00 -12.56
N GLY A 3 10.15 -9.69 -11.41
CA GLY A 3 9.81 -8.32 -11.02
C GLY A 3 9.71 -8.21 -9.51
N ALA A 4 9.99 -7.03 -8.99
CA ALA A 4 9.86 -6.75 -7.56
C ALA A 4 8.42 -6.96 -7.07
N ILE A 5 8.25 -7.29 -5.82
CA ILE A 5 6.96 -7.22 -5.13
C ILE A 5 6.85 -5.85 -4.47
N LEU A 6 5.81 -5.11 -4.81
CA LEU A 6 5.53 -3.82 -4.19
C LEU A 6 4.60 -4.01 -3.00
N ILE A 7 5.06 -3.69 -1.80
CA ILE A 7 4.26 -3.74 -0.58
C ILE A 7 3.77 -2.33 -0.24
N MET A 8 2.49 -2.20 -0.02
CA MET A 8 1.85 -0.95 0.40
C MET A 8 1.30 -1.11 1.81
N ALA A 9 1.93 -0.47 2.76
CA ALA A 9 1.44 -0.40 4.13
C ALA A 9 1.95 0.87 4.79
N GLY A 10 1.15 1.44 5.68
CA GLY A 10 1.56 2.65 6.37
C GLY A 10 0.63 3.09 7.48
N GLY A 11 1.05 4.11 8.19
CA GLY A 11 0.33 4.77 9.25
C GLY A 11 0.54 4.14 10.62
N THR A 12 0.00 2.96 10.87
CA THR A 12 0.04 2.31 12.19
C THR A 12 0.76 0.98 12.18
N GLY A 13 1.19 0.53 13.38
CA GLY A 13 1.86 -0.77 13.56
C GLY A 13 1.02 -1.96 13.11
N GLY A 14 -0.30 -1.89 13.26
CA GLY A 14 -1.21 -2.94 12.82
C GLY A 14 -1.12 -3.27 11.34
N HIS A 15 -0.73 -2.31 10.51
CA HIS A 15 -0.51 -2.51 9.08
C HIS A 15 0.95 -2.79 8.74
N VAL A 16 1.87 -2.09 9.39
CA VAL A 16 3.29 -2.11 9.02
C VAL A 16 3.99 -3.37 9.50
N PHE A 17 3.76 -3.84 10.73
CA PHE A 17 4.45 -5.03 11.24
C PHE A 17 4.12 -6.32 10.49
N PRO A 18 2.85 -6.65 10.18
CA PRO A 18 2.54 -7.81 9.35
C PRO A 18 3.14 -7.71 7.95
N ALA A 19 3.10 -6.52 7.35
CA ALA A 19 3.70 -6.29 6.04
C ALA A 19 5.23 -6.47 6.04
N LEU A 20 5.92 -6.05 7.10
CA LEU A 20 7.36 -6.30 7.29
C LEU A 20 7.66 -7.80 7.44
N ALA A 21 6.82 -8.54 8.16
CA ALA A 21 6.97 -10.00 8.26
C ALA A 21 6.90 -10.67 6.89
N VAL A 22 5.92 -10.28 6.07
CA VAL A 22 5.81 -10.77 4.69
C VAL A 22 7.03 -10.35 3.84
N ALA A 23 7.49 -9.11 3.98
CA ALA A 23 8.67 -8.62 3.28
C ALA A 23 9.92 -9.45 3.58
N ARG A 24 10.12 -9.81 4.86
CA ARG A 24 11.22 -10.69 5.29
C ARG A 24 11.11 -12.08 4.65
N CYS A 25 9.92 -12.68 4.66
CA CYS A 25 9.69 -13.98 4.01
C CYS A 25 9.98 -13.93 2.51
N LEU A 26 9.54 -12.88 1.82
CA LEU A 26 9.80 -12.71 0.39
C LEU A 26 11.30 -12.57 0.09
N ARG A 27 12.03 -11.83 0.92
CA ARG A 27 13.50 -11.70 0.78
C ARG A 27 14.23 -13.02 1.02
N LEU A 28 13.79 -13.83 1.98
CA LEU A 28 14.31 -15.17 2.20
C LEU A 28 14.07 -16.12 1.01
N ALA A 29 13.04 -15.82 0.21
CA ALA A 29 12.72 -16.51 -1.05
C ALA A 29 13.36 -15.82 -2.27
N ASP A 30 14.44 -15.03 -2.08
CA ASP A 30 15.16 -14.29 -3.11
C ASP A 30 14.29 -13.38 -3.99
N ARG A 31 13.23 -12.84 -3.41
CA ARG A 31 12.36 -11.88 -4.09
C ARG A 31 12.76 -10.45 -3.75
N GLU A 32 12.92 -9.63 -4.78
CA GLU A 32 13.07 -8.19 -4.58
C GLU A 32 11.78 -7.61 -4.01
N VAL A 33 11.92 -6.81 -2.95
CA VAL A 33 10.81 -6.12 -2.29
C VAL A 33 11.05 -4.63 -2.31
N VAL A 34 10.07 -3.88 -2.77
CA VAL A 34 10.01 -2.42 -2.69
C VAL A 34 8.79 -2.03 -1.88
N TRP A 35 8.92 -1.02 -1.07
CA TRP A 35 7.83 -0.51 -0.24
C TRP A 35 7.27 0.78 -0.80
N LEU A 36 5.95 0.94 -0.74
CA LEU A 36 5.25 2.20 -1.02
C LEU A 36 4.63 2.70 0.28
N GLY A 37 5.09 3.84 0.75
CA GLY A 37 4.68 4.40 2.03
C GLY A 37 4.65 5.91 2.05
N THR A 38 4.38 6.47 3.22
CA THR A 38 4.33 7.91 3.46
C THR A 38 5.44 8.35 4.42
N ARG A 39 5.82 9.62 4.36
CA ARG A 39 6.90 10.15 5.23
C ARG A 39 6.47 10.35 6.69
N ARG A 40 5.18 10.28 7.00
CA ARG A 40 4.61 10.57 8.32
C ARG A 40 4.25 9.34 9.15
N GLY A 41 4.17 8.17 8.52
CA GLY A 41 3.87 6.93 9.23
C GLY A 41 5.10 6.30 9.85
N ILE A 42 4.88 5.27 10.67
CA ILE A 42 5.99 4.53 11.29
C ILE A 42 6.85 3.81 10.26
N GLU A 43 6.31 3.54 9.08
CA GLU A 43 7.02 2.94 7.96
C GLU A 43 8.23 3.77 7.55
N ALA A 44 8.17 5.09 7.68
CA ALA A 44 9.27 5.98 7.32
C ALA A 44 10.56 5.70 8.10
N ARG A 45 10.43 5.15 9.30
CA ARG A 45 11.56 4.75 10.15
C ARG A 45 11.86 3.25 10.05
N LEU A 46 10.81 2.43 10.10
CA LEU A 46 10.98 0.97 10.21
C LEU A 46 11.45 0.32 8.91
N VAL A 47 10.93 0.77 7.77
CA VAL A 47 11.23 0.15 6.48
C VAL A 47 12.70 0.36 6.06
N PRO A 48 13.25 1.57 6.14
CA PRO A 48 14.70 1.76 5.89
C PRO A 48 15.60 1.04 6.89
N ALA A 49 15.18 0.93 8.16
CA ALA A 49 15.93 0.17 9.18
C ALA A 49 16.04 -1.32 8.85
N GLU A 50 15.10 -1.89 8.09
CA GLU A 50 15.16 -3.26 7.57
C GLU A 50 15.97 -3.38 6.27
N GLY A 51 16.57 -2.30 5.79
CA GLY A 51 17.30 -2.27 4.53
C GLY A 51 16.41 -2.43 3.29
N LEU A 52 15.12 -2.10 3.42
CA LEU A 52 14.18 -2.15 2.30
C LEU A 52 14.13 -0.79 1.58
N ARG A 53 14.08 -0.86 0.25
CA ARG A 53 13.84 0.32 -0.58
C ARG A 53 12.41 0.81 -0.38
N ILE A 54 12.24 2.11 -0.14
CA ILE A 54 10.94 2.74 0.00
C ILE A 54 10.75 3.81 -1.06
N GLU A 55 9.59 3.78 -1.71
CA GLU A 55 9.07 4.81 -2.59
C GLU A 55 8.04 5.63 -1.82
N TRP A 56 8.11 6.95 -1.95
CA TRP A 56 7.31 7.85 -1.14
C TRP A 56 6.08 8.35 -1.89
N LEU A 57 4.94 8.31 -1.20
CA LEU A 57 3.76 9.07 -1.59
C LEU A 57 3.67 10.33 -0.73
N ASP A 58 3.51 11.46 -1.38
CA ASP A 58 3.24 12.73 -0.71
C ASP A 58 1.74 12.83 -0.37
N VAL A 59 1.26 11.86 0.38
CA VAL A 59 -0.10 11.90 0.93
C VAL A 59 0.00 12.54 2.31
N GLU A 60 -0.21 13.81 2.37
CA GLU A 60 -0.53 14.42 3.64
C GLU A 60 -1.91 13.94 4.07
N GLY A 61 -1.97 13.25 5.21
CA GLY A 61 -3.24 12.85 5.78
C GLY A 61 -4.22 14.01 5.83
N LEU A 62 -5.46 13.75 5.50
CA LEU A 62 -6.58 14.70 5.56
C LEU A 62 -6.91 15.13 7.01
N ARG A 63 -5.95 15.02 7.93
CA ARG A 63 -6.03 15.45 9.32
C ARG A 63 -5.76 16.94 9.42
N GLY A 64 -6.78 17.73 9.19
CA GLY A 64 -6.83 19.15 9.47
C GLY A 64 -8.26 19.53 9.84
N ARG A 65 -8.44 20.52 10.69
CA ARG A 65 -9.77 21.05 11.02
C ARG A 65 -10.10 22.20 10.06
N GLY A 66 -11.28 22.18 9.44
CA GLY A 66 -11.79 23.30 8.64
C GLY A 66 -12.39 22.90 7.29
N PRO A 67 -13.33 23.71 6.73
CA PRO A 67 -14.02 23.42 5.47
C PRO A 67 -13.09 23.50 4.24
N ALA A 68 -12.04 24.32 4.27
CA ALA A 68 -11.03 24.44 3.19
C ALA A 68 -10.33 23.08 2.87
N ARG A 69 -10.28 22.16 3.84
CA ARG A 69 -9.74 20.82 3.68
C ARG A 69 -10.44 20.04 2.57
N TRP A 70 -11.76 20.14 2.50
CA TRP A 70 -12.57 19.42 1.51
C TRP A 70 -12.35 19.91 0.08
N LEU A 71 -11.99 21.18 -0.10
CA LEU A 71 -11.63 21.75 -1.40
C LEU A 71 -10.28 21.24 -1.91
N VAL A 72 -9.32 21.01 -0.99
CA VAL A 72 -7.95 20.60 -1.34
C VAL A 72 -7.80 19.07 -1.40
N ALA A 73 -8.67 18.31 -0.73
CA ALA A 73 -8.62 16.86 -0.64
C ALA A 73 -8.58 16.16 -2.02
N PRO A 74 -9.42 16.51 -3.02
CA PRO A 74 -9.40 15.86 -4.33
C PRO A 74 -8.08 16.06 -5.07
N PHE A 75 -7.47 17.26 -4.96
CA PHE A 75 -6.18 17.53 -5.59
C PHE A 75 -5.04 16.73 -4.94
N LYS A 76 -5.02 16.62 -3.62
CA LYS A 76 -4.04 15.80 -2.89
C LYS A 76 -4.18 14.34 -3.25
N LEU A 77 -5.41 13.84 -3.35
CA LEU A 77 -5.69 12.46 -3.71
C LEU A 77 -5.31 12.17 -5.17
N ALA A 78 -5.62 13.07 -6.09
CA ALA A 78 -5.23 12.98 -7.49
C ALA A 78 -3.70 12.96 -7.65
N ARG A 79 -2.98 13.81 -6.90
CA ARG A 79 -1.51 13.81 -6.87
C ARG A 79 -0.94 12.50 -6.35
N ALA A 80 -1.49 11.97 -5.26
CA ALA A 80 -1.06 10.69 -4.69
C ALA A 80 -1.30 9.54 -5.67
N LEU A 81 -2.46 9.53 -6.33
CA LEU A 81 -2.77 8.55 -7.36
C LEU A 81 -1.79 8.64 -8.54
N TRP A 82 -1.51 9.85 -9.02
CA TRP A 82 -0.54 10.07 -10.10
C TRP A 82 0.85 9.56 -9.71
N GLN A 83 1.33 9.88 -8.50
CA GLN A 83 2.61 9.39 -7.99
C GLN A 83 2.62 7.85 -7.92
N ALA A 84 1.57 7.24 -7.40
CA ALA A 84 1.46 5.78 -7.34
C ALA A 84 1.50 5.14 -8.72
N VAL A 85 0.77 5.69 -9.71
CA VAL A 85 0.80 5.22 -11.09
C VAL A 85 2.21 5.33 -11.68
N MET A 86 2.91 6.45 -11.45
CA MET A 86 4.28 6.63 -11.93
C MET A 86 5.26 5.63 -11.32
N VAL A 87 5.14 5.36 -10.01
CA VAL A 87 5.93 4.33 -9.33
C VAL A 87 5.69 2.95 -9.96
N LEU A 88 4.43 2.55 -10.14
CA LEU A 88 4.11 1.24 -10.73
C LEU A 88 4.60 1.11 -12.17
N ARG A 89 4.44 2.17 -12.97
CA ARG A 89 4.94 2.17 -14.36
C ARG A 89 6.45 2.08 -14.46
N ARG A 90 7.16 2.72 -13.52
CA ARG A 90 8.63 2.70 -13.47
C ARG A 90 9.15 1.35 -12.97
N LEU A 91 8.59 0.83 -11.88
CA LEU A 91 9.03 -0.40 -11.24
C LEU A 91 8.56 -1.66 -11.95
N ARG A 92 7.39 -1.60 -12.61
CA ARG A 92 6.71 -2.74 -13.24
C ARG A 92 6.71 -3.97 -12.31
N PRO A 93 6.17 -3.84 -11.08
CA PRO A 93 6.23 -4.92 -10.12
C PRO A 93 5.46 -6.15 -10.62
N ALA A 94 5.93 -7.33 -10.24
CA ALA A 94 5.24 -8.59 -10.57
C ALA A 94 3.87 -8.69 -9.88
N ALA A 95 3.78 -8.15 -8.67
CA ALA A 95 2.53 -8.04 -7.91
C ALA A 95 2.62 -6.90 -6.89
N VAL A 96 1.47 -6.47 -6.44
CA VAL A 96 1.29 -5.47 -5.38
C VAL A 96 0.58 -6.12 -4.20
N LEU A 97 1.11 -5.94 -2.99
CA LEU A 97 0.48 -6.37 -1.74
C LEU A 97 0.04 -5.13 -0.96
N GLY A 98 -1.26 -4.96 -0.78
CA GLY A 98 -1.85 -3.92 0.06
C GLY A 98 -2.18 -4.45 1.45
N CYS A 99 -1.52 -3.91 2.48
CA CYS A 99 -1.74 -4.30 3.88
C CYS A 99 -2.52 -3.25 4.69
N GLY A 100 -3.02 -2.24 4.04
CA GLY A 100 -3.78 -1.17 4.69
C GLY A 100 -2.99 0.12 4.90
N GLY A 101 -3.66 1.10 5.49
CA GLY A 101 -3.14 2.45 5.64
C GLY A 101 -3.37 3.35 4.42
N PHE A 102 -2.90 4.58 4.52
CA PHE A 102 -3.20 5.64 3.54
C PHE A 102 -2.63 5.35 2.14
N ALA A 103 -1.46 4.72 2.07
CA ALA A 103 -0.80 4.37 0.81
C ALA A 103 -1.57 3.32 0.01
N SER A 104 -2.34 2.45 0.68
CA SER A 104 -3.09 1.36 0.04
C SER A 104 -4.27 1.83 -0.81
N GLY A 105 -4.85 2.99 -0.52
CA GLY A 105 -5.94 3.57 -1.32
C GLY A 105 -5.47 3.97 -2.73
N PRO A 106 -4.65 5.02 -2.85
CA PRO A 106 -4.11 5.46 -4.14
C PRO A 106 -3.30 4.38 -4.85
N GLY A 107 -2.49 3.62 -4.10
CA GLY A 107 -1.68 2.53 -4.65
C GLY A 107 -2.52 1.38 -5.20
N GLY A 108 -3.59 1.02 -4.53
CA GLY A 108 -4.52 -0.01 -5.01
C GLY A 108 -5.27 0.41 -6.26
N LEU A 109 -5.72 1.66 -6.34
CA LEU A 109 -6.33 2.21 -7.56
C LEU A 109 -5.32 2.28 -8.70
N ALA A 110 -4.08 2.68 -8.41
CA ALA A 110 -2.99 2.69 -9.38
C ALA A 110 -2.68 1.28 -9.92
N ALA A 111 -2.67 0.26 -9.06
CA ALA A 111 -2.49 -1.14 -9.46
C ALA A 111 -3.61 -1.59 -10.41
N TRP A 112 -4.86 -1.21 -10.13
CA TRP A 112 -5.98 -1.49 -11.00
C TRP A 112 -5.83 -0.80 -12.38
N LEU A 113 -5.50 0.50 -12.39
CA LEU A 113 -5.30 1.28 -13.61
C LEU A 113 -4.13 0.76 -14.47
N THR A 114 -3.08 0.27 -13.85
CA THR A 114 -1.90 -0.28 -14.53
C THR A 114 -2.03 -1.78 -14.83
N ARG A 115 -3.16 -2.40 -14.47
CA ARG A 115 -3.40 -3.84 -14.59
C ARG A 115 -2.34 -4.69 -13.89
N THR A 116 -1.76 -4.18 -12.82
CA THR A 116 -0.80 -4.91 -12.00
C THR A 116 -1.55 -5.83 -11.03
N PRO A 117 -1.18 -7.11 -10.90
CA PRO A 117 -1.80 -8.01 -9.94
C PRO A 117 -1.78 -7.44 -8.53
N LEU A 118 -2.93 -7.43 -7.86
CA LEU A 118 -3.10 -6.85 -6.53
C LEU A 118 -3.64 -7.90 -5.56
N VAL A 119 -2.91 -8.11 -4.49
CA VAL A 119 -3.35 -8.88 -3.32
C VAL A 119 -3.62 -7.91 -2.18
N ILE A 120 -4.74 -8.06 -1.50
CA ILE A 120 -5.09 -7.25 -0.33
C ILE A 120 -5.10 -8.16 0.89
N HIS A 121 -4.33 -7.77 1.89
CA HIS A 121 -4.32 -8.37 3.22
C HIS A 121 -5.01 -7.42 4.20
N GLU A 122 -6.16 -7.81 4.71
CA GLU A 122 -6.94 -7.05 5.68
C GLU A 122 -6.88 -7.78 7.04
N GLN A 123 -6.38 -7.08 8.05
CA GLN A 123 -6.24 -7.63 9.41
C GLN A 123 -7.46 -7.34 10.29
N ASN A 124 -8.33 -6.44 9.87
CA ASN A 124 -9.52 -6.12 10.62
C ASN A 124 -10.69 -7.05 10.22
N ALA A 125 -11.45 -7.48 11.20
CA ALA A 125 -12.64 -8.30 10.96
C ALA A 125 -13.73 -7.58 10.14
N VAL A 126 -13.66 -6.24 10.08
CA VAL A 126 -14.54 -5.39 9.28
C VAL A 126 -13.70 -4.73 8.18
N ALA A 127 -14.06 -4.96 6.93
CA ALA A 127 -13.41 -4.31 5.79
C ALA A 127 -13.53 -2.79 5.92
N GLY A 128 -12.40 -2.08 5.89
CA GLY A 128 -12.39 -0.63 5.84
C GLY A 128 -13.07 -0.10 4.58
N MET A 129 -13.46 1.18 4.57
CA MET A 129 -14.16 1.80 3.43
C MET A 129 -13.41 1.62 2.10
N THR A 130 -12.07 1.62 2.13
CA THR A 130 -11.22 1.44 0.95
C THR A 130 -11.33 0.04 0.33
N ASN A 131 -11.66 -0.97 1.13
CA ASN A 131 -11.77 -2.37 0.68
C ASN A 131 -13.21 -2.77 0.36
N ARG A 132 -14.19 -1.97 0.75
CA ARG A 132 -15.61 -2.28 0.60
C ARG A 132 -16.09 -2.27 -0.85
N ASP A 133 -15.47 -1.47 -1.71
CA ASP A 133 -15.87 -1.34 -3.12
C ASP A 133 -15.19 -2.35 -4.05
N ARG A 134 -14.35 -3.27 -3.50
CA ARG A 134 -13.65 -4.28 -4.28
C ARG A 134 -14.25 -5.66 -4.13
N LYS A 135 -15.46 -5.84 -4.62
CA LYS A 135 -16.15 -7.16 -4.66
C LYS A 135 -15.62 -8.15 -5.68
N SER A 136 -14.48 -7.97 -6.30
CA SER A 136 -14.11 -8.83 -7.44
C SER A 136 -12.81 -9.63 -7.34
N THR A 137 -12.19 -9.75 -6.16
CA THR A 137 -11.10 -10.73 -6.02
C THR A 137 -11.29 -11.49 -4.71
N ARG A 138 -12.07 -12.55 -4.76
CA ARG A 138 -12.16 -13.55 -3.71
C ARG A 138 -10.87 -14.37 -3.71
N LEU A 139 -10.00 -14.14 -2.76
CA LEU A 139 -9.20 -15.21 -2.19
C LEU A 139 -9.79 -15.50 -0.80
N ASN A 140 -10.65 -16.49 -0.79
CA ASN A 140 -11.25 -17.01 0.42
C ASN A 140 -10.20 -17.90 1.11
N SER A 141 -9.47 -17.36 2.07
CA SER A 141 -8.72 -18.19 3.01
C SER A 141 -9.66 -18.60 4.13
N SER A 142 -10.49 -19.59 3.88
CA SER A 142 -11.20 -20.30 4.93
C SER A 142 -10.22 -21.16 5.70
N HIS A 143 -9.68 -20.66 6.80
CA HIS A 143 -9.17 -21.53 7.85
C HIS A 143 -10.36 -22.14 8.58
N ARG A 144 -10.69 -23.36 8.23
CA ARG A 144 -11.36 -24.29 9.15
C ARG A 144 -10.28 -25.08 9.86
N LEU A 145 -10.18 -24.89 11.13
CA LEU A 145 -9.74 -25.93 12.06
C LEU A 145 -10.94 -26.76 12.46
#